data_8c48c51a0a274cb967647e6fee6cf0c6
#
_entry.id   8c48c51a0a274cb967647e6fee6cf0c6
#
_cell.length_a   1.000
_cell.length_b   1.000
_cell.length_c   1.000
_cell.angle_alpha   90.00
_cell.angle_beta   90.00
_cell.angle_gamma   90.00
#
_symmetry.space_group_name_H-M   'P 1'
#
loop_
_entity.id
_entity.type
_entity.pdbx_description
1 polymer ?
#
loop_
_entity_poly.entity_id
_entity_poly.type
_entity_poly.pdbx_seq_one_letter_code
_entity_poly.pdbx_strand_id
1 'polypeptide(L)'
;MERKGFLGGSDAVRIMNGNWFQLWAEKTGQIEPEDLSDNFAVQMGVMSEPFNLQWFYKNYTMLSAFDSEFCEFESGFLRGHVDGLIHTDDNNYAGIECKHTHQFNTMDKQLVRYMPQLQFYLYLMGERYTHSKIDGMYFSNIFGNNRWECVHVA
;
A
#
# COMPACT_ATOMS: atom_id res chain seq x y z
N MET A 1 1.22 3.48 14.73
CA MET A 1 0.80 4.78 14.13
C MET A 1 -0.61 5.12 14.59
N GLU A 2 -0.82 6.29 15.17
CA GLU A 2 -2.16 6.74 15.57
C GLU A 2 -2.99 7.06 14.32
N ARG A 3 -4.16 6.42 14.17
CA ARG A 3 -5.00 6.55 12.96
C ARG A 3 -6.06 7.65 13.07
N LYS A 4 -6.29 8.20 14.27
CA LYS A 4 -7.25 9.30 14.50
C LYS A 4 -6.71 10.60 13.88
N GLY A 5 -7.56 11.33 13.18
CA GLY A 5 -7.22 12.63 12.58
C GLY A 5 -6.46 12.59 11.26
N PHE A 6 -6.07 11.41 10.75
CA PHE A 6 -5.37 11.26 9.48
C PHE A 6 -6.11 10.33 8.54
N LEU A 7 -6.02 10.60 7.23
CA LEU A 7 -6.48 9.70 6.17
C LEU A 7 -5.28 8.94 5.60
N GLY A 8 -5.43 7.63 5.44
CA GLY A 8 -4.42 6.73 4.89
C GLY A 8 -4.79 6.12 3.55
N GLY A 9 -3.88 5.37 2.95
CA GLY A 9 -4.11 4.74 1.64
C GLY A 9 -5.33 3.79 1.61
N SER A 10 -5.54 2.99 2.66
CA SER A 10 -6.75 2.15 2.77
C SER A 10 -8.04 2.95 2.91
N ASP A 11 -7.96 4.16 3.47
CA ASP A 11 -9.11 5.06 3.59
C ASP A 11 -9.53 5.60 2.23
N ALA A 12 -8.59 5.83 1.32
CA ALA A 12 -8.88 6.22 -0.06
C ALA A 12 -9.76 5.17 -0.77
N VAL A 13 -9.48 3.87 -0.55
CA VAL A 13 -10.32 2.78 -1.09
C VAL A 13 -11.73 2.83 -0.50
N ARG A 14 -11.86 3.06 0.82
CA ARG A 14 -13.17 3.17 1.50
C ARG A 14 -13.98 4.35 0.98
N ILE A 15 -13.36 5.50 0.78
CA ILE A 15 -14.01 6.70 0.24
C ILE A 15 -14.54 6.44 -1.17
N MET A 16 -13.72 5.88 -2.05
CA MET A 16 -14.12 5.57 -3.42
C MET A 16 -15.22 4.51 -3.51
N ASN A 17 -15.33 3.63 -2.51
CA ASN A 17 -16.40 2.63 -2.39
C ASN A 17 -17.67 3.18 -1.70
N GLY A 18 -17.73 4.47 -1.37
CA GLY A 18 -18.91 5.10 -0.76
C GLY A 18 -19.02 4.94 0.76
N ASN A 19 -18.02 4.36 1.43
CA ASN A 19 -18.01 4.14 2.89
C ASN A 19 -17.45 5.33 3.68
N TRP A 20 -17.59 6.53 3.14
CA TRP A 20 -17.01 7.73 3.72
C TRP A 20 -17.65 8.14 5.06
N PHE A 21 -18.97 7.91 5.26
CA PHE A 21 -19.65 8.26 6.50
C PHE A 21 -19.14 7.42 7.69
N GLN A 22 -19.05 6.11 7.53
CA GLN A 22 -18.50 5.23 8.56
C GLN A 22 -17.03 5.58 8.85
N LEU A 23 -16.25 5.82 7.80
CA LEU A 23 -14.86 6.25 7.94
C LEU A 23 -14.76 7.56 8.75
N TRP A 24 -15.57 8.55 8.43
CA TRP A 24 -15.61 9.82 9.18
C TRP A 24 -15.94 9.57 10.65
N ALA A 25 -16.95 8.77 10.96
CA ALA A 25 -17.35 8.46 12.32
C ALA A 25 -16.23 7.78 13.13
N GLU A 26 -15.50 6.84 12.51
CA GLU A 26 -14.31 6.20 13.10
C GLU A 26 -13.18 7.21 13.33
N LYS A 27 -12.85 8.02 12.34
CA LYS A 27 -11.75 9.01 12.41
C LYS A 27 -12.01 10.14 13.41
N THR A 28 -13.27 10.49 13.63
CA THR A 28 -13.68 11.50 14.61
C THR A 28 -13.98 10.91 16.00
N GLY A 29 -13.86 9.60 16.17
CA GLY A 29 -14.08 8.91 17.44
C GLY A 29 -15.54 8.80 17.84
N GLN A 30 -16.48 8.92 16.88
CA GLN A 30 -17.92 8.72 17.12
C GLN A 30 -18.26 7.24 17.28
N ILE A 31 -17.51 6.38 16.58
CA ILE A 31 -17.58 4.91 16.70
C ILE A 31 -16.17 4.35 16.79
N GLU A 32 -16.03 3.22 17.47
CA GLU A 32 -14.76 2.49 17.47
C GLU A 32 -14.60 1.70 16.17
N PRO A 33 -13.39 1.67 15.58
CA PRO A 33 -13.10 0.80 14.43
C PRO A 33 -13.33 -0.67 14.78
N GLU A 34 -13.72 -1.46 13.78
CA GLU A 34 -13.81 -2.92 13.91
C GLU A 34 -12.47 -3.52 14.32
N ASP A 35 -12.48 -4.38 15.34
CA ASP A 35 -11.31 -5.17 15.71
C ASP A 35 -11.16 -6.36 14.75
N LEU A 36 -10.08 -6.33 13.97
CA LEU A 36 -9.74 -7.37 13.00
C LEU A 36 -8.63 -8.31 13.48
N SER A 37 -8.28 -8.29 14.76
CA SER A 37 -7.20 -9.12 15.32
C SER A 37 -7.48 -10.62 15.17
N ASP A 38 -8.74 -11.03 15.22
CA ASP A 38 -9.18 -12.42 15.05
C ASP A 38 -9.61 -12.75 13.60
N ASN A 39 -9.48 -11.82 12.66
CA ASN A 39 -9.79 -12.08 11.27
C ASN A 39 -8.62 -12.77 10.57
N PHE A 40 -8.76 -14.08 10.33
CA PHE A 40 -7.69 -14.91 9.75
C PHE A 40 -7.16 -14.37 8.42
N ALA A 41 -8.03 -13.87 7.53
CA ALA A 41 -7.60 -13.35 6.23
C ALA A 41 -6.75 -12.07 6.38
N VAL A 42 -7.10 -11.21 7.34
CA VAL A 42 -6.32 -10.01 7.66
C VAL A 42 -4.98 -10.40 8.27
N GLN A 43 -4.96 -11.35 9.21
CA GLN A 43 -3.73 -11.82 9.84
C GLN A 43 -2.80 -12.51 8.81
N MET A 44 -3.36 -13.31 7.91
CA MET A 44 -2.59 -13.88 6.78
C MET A 44 -1.98 -12.79 5.89
N GLY A 45 -2.70 -11.72 5.64
CA GLY A 45 -2.16 -10.56 4.91
C GLY A 45 -0.95 -9.98 5.61
N VAL A 46 -1.08 -9.67 6.91
CA VAL A 46 0.01 -9.10 7.73
C VAL A 46 1.23 -10.04 7.78
N MET A 47 1.01 -11.33 8.00
CA MET A 47 2.08 -12.32 8.12
C MET A 47 2.81 -12.58 6.79
N SER A 48 2.10 -12.48 5.67
CA SER A 48 2.69 -12.75 4.34
C SER A 48 3.34 -11.51 3.69
N GLU A 49 3.09 -10.30 4.19
CA GLU A 49 3.66 -9.06 3.66
C GLU A 49 5.20 -9.07 3.64
N PRO A 50 5.92 -9.42 4.73
CA PRO A 50 7.39 -9.49 4.71
C PRO A 50 7.91 -10.54 3.71
N PHE A 51 7.22 -11.67 3.59
CA PHE A 51 7.56 -12.70 2.60
C PHE A 51 7.34 -12.20 1.17
N ASN A 52 6.22 -11.51 0.91
CA ASN A 52 5.92 -10.94 -0.39
C ASN A 52 6.99 -9.92 -0.81
N LEU A 53 7.38 -9.06 0.11
CA LEU A 53 8.43 -8.06 -0.12
C LEU A 53 9.80 -8.72 -0.41
N GLN A 54 10.18 -9.76 0.35
CA GLN A 54 11.40 -10.54 0.09
C GLN A 54 11.36 -11.23 -1.27
N TRP A 55 10.18 -11.76 -1.65
CA TRP A 55 9.99 -12.41 -2.94
C TRP A 55 10.08 -11.40 -4.09
N PHE A 56 9.55 -10.20 -3.91
CA PHE A 56 9.71 -9.09 -4.84
C PHE A 56 11.20 -8.79 -5.06
N TYR A 57 11.98 -8.54 -4.02
CA TYR A 57 13.42 -8.23 -4.13
C TYR A 57 14.22 -9.37 -4.78
N LYS A 58 13.84 -10.61 -4.52
CA LYS A 58 14.47 -11.76 -5.18
C LYS A 58 14.27 -11.74 -6.70
N ASN A 59 13.14 -11.26 -7.18
CA ASN A 59 12.81 -11.23 -8.61
C ASN A 59 13.19 -9.92 -9.30
N TYR A 60 13.41 -8.85 -8.54
CA TYR A 60 13.81 -7.53 -9.02
C TYR A 60 15.19 -7.14 -8.47
N THR A 61 16.19 -8.00 -8.70
CA THR A 61 17.55 -7.87 -8.13
C THR A 61 18.33 -6.63 -8.55
N MET A 62 17.89 -5.94 -9.59
CA MET A 62 18.53 -4.70 -10.08
C MET A 62 18.13 -3.46 -9.28
N LEU A 63 17.15 -3.56 -8.37
CA LEU A 63 16.60 -2.45 -7.62
C LEU A 63 17.20 -2.41 -6.21
N SER A 64 17.54 -1.21 -5.74
CA SER A 64 18.07 -0.99 -4.39
C SER A 64 16.94 -0.60 -3.44
N ALA A 65 16.80 -1.35 -2.36
CA ALA A 65 15.82 -1.10 -1.31
C ALA A 65 16.27 0.01 -0.35
N PHE A 66 15.27 0.72 0.21
CA PHE A 66 15.47 1.64 1.34
C PHE A 66 15.06 1.00 2.66
N ASP A 67 15.57 1.55 3.75
CA ASP A 67 15.14 1.21 5.09
C ASP A 67 13.67 1.62 5.31
N SER A 68 12.97 0.91 6.18
CA SER A 68 11.54 1.11 6.45
C SER A 68 11.18 2.53 6.93
N GLU A 69 12.12 3.24 7.57
CA GLU A 69 11.91 4.63 8.00
C GLU A 69 11.65 5.61 6.85
N PHE A 70 12.11 5.29 5.63
CA PHE A 70 11.86 6.08 4.43
C PHE A 70 10.51 5.79 3.77
N CYS A 71 9.81 4.76 4.21
CA CYS A 71 8.53 4.33 3.65
C CYS A 71 7.33 5.09 4.20
N GLU A 72 7.51 5.96 5.22
CA GLU A 72 6.45 6.78 5.79
C GLU A 72 6.38 8.15 5.12
N PHE A 73 5.16 8.57 4.77
CA PHE A 73 4.88 9.85 4.10
C PHE A 73 3.76 10.59 4.81
N GLU A 74 3.89 11.92 4.88
CA GLU A 74 2.90 12.78 5.49
C GLU A 74 2.77 14.09 4.72
N SER A 75 1.54 14.53 4.46
CA SER A 75 1.20 15.84 3.88
C SER A 75 -0.13 16.32 4.45
N GLY A 76 -0.08 17.34 5.31
CA GLY A 76 -1.25 17.87 6.01
C GLY A 76 -1.94 16.81 6.87
N PHE A 77 -3.18 16.48 6.55
CA PHE A 77 -3.95 15.43 7.24
C PHE A 77 -3.87 14.05 6.54
N LEU A 78 -3.03 13.92 5.52
CA LEU A 78 -2.78 12.67 4.81
C LEU A 78 -1.52 12.00 5.36
N ARG A 79 -1.60 10.71 5.62
CA ARG A 79 -0.46 9.92 6.08
C ARG A 79 -0.48 8.55 5.43
N GLY A 80 0.65 8.14 4.86
CA GLY A 80 0.80 6.86 4.19
C GLY A 80 2.08 6.14 4.58
N HIS A 81 2.03 4.82 4.48
CA HIS A 81 3.18 3.95 4.59
C HIS A 81 3.11 2.97 3.43
N VAL A 82 4.14 2.97 2.59
CA VAL A 82 4.32 1.95 1.54
C VAL A 82 5.10 0.77 2.13
N ASP A 83 4.85 -0.42 1.65
CA ASP A 83 5.50 -1.62 2.19
C ASP A 83 6.99 -1.70 1.82
N GLY A 84 7.38 -1.02 0.74
CA GLY A 84 8.77 -0.84 0.36
C GLY A 84 8.96 0.40 -0.52
N LEU A 85 10.19 0.90 -0.52
CA LEU A 85 10.64 1.99 -1.38
C LEU A 85 11.93 1.55 -2.07
N ILE A 86 12.07 1.86 -3.34
CA ILE A 86 13.23 1.48 -4.15
C ILE A 86 13.74 2.63 -5.00
N HIS A 87 15.05 2.61 -5.27
CA HIS A 87 15.63 3.35 -6.38
C HIS A 87 15.41 2.60 -7.69
N THR A 88 14.92 3.31 -8.70
CA THR A 88 14.80 2.80 -10.07
C THR A 88 15.95 3.27 -10.95
N ASP A 89 16.49 4.47 -10.66
CA ASP A 89 17.63 5.12 -11.28
C ASP A 89 18.25 6.13 -10.30
N ASP A 90 19.33 6.81 -10.67
CA ASP A 90 20.16 7.67 -9.83
C ASP A 90 19.38 8.71 -9.00
N ASN A 91 18.20 9.11 -9.42
CA ASN A 91 17.36 10.06 -8.67
C ASN A 91 15.87 9.76 -8.81
N ASN A 92 15.50 8.55 -9.15
CA ASN A 92 14.11 8.13 -9.34
C ASN A 92 13.72 7.11 -8.28
N TYR A 93 12.46 7.17 -7.84
CA TYR A 93 11.92 6.33 -6.80
C TYR A 93 10.64 5.62 -7.26
N ALA A 94 10.42 4.43 -6.75
CA ALA A 94 9.13 3.75 -6.85
C ALA A 94 8.75 3.13 -5.52
N GLY A 95 7.46 3.14 -5.20
CA GLY A 95 6.93 2.46 -4.03
C GLY A 95 6.60 0.99 -4.32
N ILE A 96 6.48 0.20 -3.28
CA ILE A 96 5.98 -1.18 -3.35
C ILE A 96 4.78 -1.29 -2.41
N GLU A 97 3.71 -1.89 -2.91
CA GLU A 97 2.53 -2.27 -2.13
C GLU A 97 2.31 -3.77 -2.27
N CYS A 98 2.27 -4.47 -1.15
CA CYS A 98 2.12 -5.91 -1.06
C CYS A 98 0.71 -6.31 -0.67
N LYS A 99 0.13 -7.28 -1.36
CA LYS A 99 -1.18 -7.85 -1.01
C LYS A 99 -1.15 -9.37 -1.04
N HIS A 100 -1.97 -9.96 -0.18
CA HIS A 100 -2.29 -11.37 -0.21
C HIS A 100 -3.80 -11.53 -0.39
N THR A 101 -4.20 -12.30 -1.38
CA THR A 101 -5.60 -12.47 -1.74
C THR A 101 -5.94 -13.92 -2.05
N HIS A 102 -7.23 -14.20 -2.18
CA HIS A 102 -7.71 -15.54 -2.50
C HIS A 102 -7.21 -16.00 -3.89
N GLN A 103 -6.91 -17.31 -4.03
CA GLN A 103 -6.32 -17.90 -5.25
C GLN A 103 -7.15 -17.68 -6.53
N PHE A 104 -8.47 -17.48 -6.41
CA PHE A 104 -9.35 -17.23 -7.56
C PHE A 104 -9.49 -15.76 -7.94
N ASN A 105 -8.83 -14.86 -7.22
CA ASN A 105 -8.73 -13.47 -7.63
C ASN A 105 -7.81 -13.30 -8.83
N THR A 106 -7.95 -12.16 -9.53
CA THR A 106 -7.10 -11.79 -10.65
C THR A 106 -6.41 -10.46 -10.38
N MET A 107 -5.26 -10.23 -11.03
CA MET A 107 -4.54 -8.96 -10.92
C MET A 107 -5.42 -7.78 -11.33
N ASP A 108 -6.20 -7.87 -12.40
CA ASP A 108 -7.08 -6.80 -12.85
C ASP A 108 -8.10 -6.39 -11.78
N LYS A 109 -8.73 -7.36 -11.10
CA LYS A 109 -9.67 -7.08 -10.00
C LYS A 109 -8.96 -6.42 -8.82
N GLN A 110 -7.74 -6.86 -8.51
CA GLN A 110 -6.94 -6.26 -7.43
C GLN A 110 -6.53 -4.83 -7.79
N LEU A 111 -6.10 -4.57 -9.03
CA LEU A 111 -5.77 -3.23 -9.49
C LEU A 111 -6.97 -2.29 -9.40
N VAL A 112 -8.13 -2.69 -9.90
CA VAL A 112 -9.35 -1.86 -9.79
C VAL A 112 -9.67 -1.54 -8.34
N ARG A 113 -9.57 -2.52 -7.44
CA ARG A 113 -9.86 -2.35 -6.02
C ARG A 113 -8.89 -1.41 -5.32
N TYR A 114 -7.59 -1.56 -5.57
CA TYR A 114 -6.53 -0.87 -4.83
C TYR A 114 -5.97 0.35 -5.56
N MET A 115 -6.42 0.65 -6.77
CA MET A 115 -5.98 1.84 -7.52
C MET A 115 -6.07 3.13 -6.69
N PRO A 116 -7.14 3.40 -5.92
CA PRO A 116 -7.20 4.59 -5.08
C PRO A 116 -6.07 4.65 -4.03
N GLN A 117 -5.69 3.50 -3.46
CA GLN A 117 -4.57 3.42 -2.50
C GLN A 117 -3.23 3.69 -3.19
N LEU A 118 -2.99 3.10 -4.37
CA LEU A 118 -1.75 3.30 -5.14
C LEU A 118 -1.60 4.76 -5.55
N GLN A 119 -2.66 5.39 -6.07
CA GLN A 119 -2.65 6.82 -6.43
C GLN A 119 -2.45 7.74 -5.21
N PHE A 120 -3.00 7.37 -4.07
CA PHE A 120 -2.78 8.08 -2.81
C PHE A 120 -1.30 8.08 -2.40
N TYR A 121 -0.62 6.97 -2.55
CA TYR A 121 0.82 6.87 -2.25
C TYR A 121 1.66 7.63 -3.28
N LEU A 122 1.34 7.54 -4.56
CA LEU A 122 2.01 8.33 -5.61
C LEU A 122 1.92 9.82 -5.32
N TYR A 123 0.76 10.31 -4.91
CA TYR A 123 0.59 11.70 -4.51
C TYR A 123 1.52 12.07 -3.34
N LEU A 124 1.51 11.29 -2.25
CA LEU A 124 2.35 11.56 -1.07
C LEU A 124 3.85 11.48 -1.38
N MET A 125 4.26 10.53 -2.20
CA MET A 125 5.65 10.41 -2.64
C MET A 125 6.06 11.63 -3.47
N GLY A 126 5.19 12.12 -4.36
CA GLY A 126 5.42 13.33 -5.13
C GLY A 126 5.58 14.58 -4.27
N GLU A 127 4.79 14.70 -3.19
CA GLU A 127 4.90 15.80 -2.22
C GLU A 127 6.24 15.78 -1.47
N ARG A 128 6.76 14.61 -1.14
CA ARG A 128 8.04 14.45 -0.43
C ARG A 128 9.25 14.62 -1.32
N TYR A 129 9.22 14.04 -2.51
CA TYR A 129 10.36 13.98 -3.43
C TYR A 129 10.23 14.99 -4.57
N THR A 130 10.12 16.28 -4.24
CA THR A 130 9.89 17.37 -5.20
C THR A 130 11.01 17.57 -6.22
N HIS A 131 12.21 17.06 -5.94
CA HIS A 131 13.39 17.15 -6.83
C HIS A 131 13.76 15.82 -7.50
N SER A 132 12.94 14.80 -7.32
CA SER A 132 13.13 13.47 -7.87
C SER A 132 11.92 13.05 -8.68
N LYS A 133 12.11 12.12 -9.60
CA LYS A 133 10.99 11.55 -10.33
C LYS A 133 10.43 10.34 -9.56
N ILE A 134 9.13 10.30 -9.42
CA ILE A 134 8.43 9.10 -8.96
C ILE A 134 8.05 8.30 -10.19
N ASP A 135 8.66 7.12 -10.34
CA ASP A 135 8.46 6.26 -11.50
C ASP A 135 7.17 5.44 -11.41
N GLY A 136 6.56 5.38 -10.22
CA GLY A 136 5.30 4.65 -10.02
C GLY A 136 5.26 3.82 -8.76
N MET A 137 4.36 2.84 -8.75
CA MET A 137 4.18 1.84 -7.69
C MET A 137 4.31 0.44 -8.29
N TYR A 138 5.06 -0.43 -7.62
CA TYR A 138 5.00 -1.87 -7.85
C TYR A 138 3.91 -2.46 -6.97
N PHE A 139 2.93 -3.09 -7.60
CA PHE A 139 1.83 -3.73 -6.91
C PHE A 139 2.04 -5.25 -6.93
N SER A 140 2.53 -5.77 -5.80
CA SER A 140 2.99 -7.15 -5.62
C SER A 140 1.93 -7.98 -4.91
N ASN A 141 1.42 -9.04 -5.55
CA ASN A 141 0.31 -9.82 -5.05
C ASN A 141 0.62 -11.31 -4.96
N ILE A 142 0.33 -11.89 -3.80
CA ILE A 142 0.25 -13.34 -3.59
C ILE A 142 -1.22 -13.77 -3.75
N PHE A 143 -1.47 -14.77 -4.59
CA PHE A 143 -2.78 -15.36 -4.83
C PHE A 143 -2.85 -16.77 -4.23
N GLY A 144 -3.50 -16.87 -3.09
CA GLY A 144 -3.52 -18.12 -2.31
C GLY A 144 -2.12 -18.52 -1.84
N ASN A 145 -1.67 -19.74 -2.20
CA ASN A 145 -0.37 -20.27 -1.79
C ASN A 145 0.51 -20.72 -2.95
N ASN A 146 0.13 -20.44 -4.19
CA ASN A 146 0.79 -21.03 -5.36
C ASN A 146 1.03 -20.08 -6.54
N ARG A 147 0.62 -18.80 -6.43
CA ARG A 147 0.80 -17.84 -7.51
C ARG A 147 1.20 -16.48 -6.96
N TRP A 148 2.18 -15.88 -7.61
CA TRP A 148 2.60 -14.51 -7.35
C TRP A 148 2.65 -13.74 -8.66
N GLU A 149 2.16 -12.51 -8.66
CA GLU A 149 2.21 -11.58 -9.78
C GLU A 149 2.59 -10.20 -9.26
N CYS A 150 3.31 -9.45 -10.07
CA CYS A 150 3.64 -8.07 -9.80
C CYS A 150 3.45 -7.23 -11.07
N VAL A 151 2.86 -6.05 -10.91
CA VAL A 151 2.69 -5.08 -11.98
C VAL A 151 3.22 -3.73 -11.56
N HIS A 152 3.72 -2.97 -12.51
CA HIS A 152 4.13 -1.59 -12.33
C HIS A 152 3.00 -0.65 -12.76
N VAL A 153 2.65 0.29 -11.90
CA VAL A 153 1.63 1.33 -12.10
C VAL A 153 2.35 2.67 -12.06
N ALA A 154 2.36 3.36 -13.21
CA ALA A 154 2.98 4.68 -13.36
C ALA A 154 1.96 5.80 -13.16
#